data_2aca5d5ecc731eee18a5cc2826d9406c
#
_entry.id   2aca5d5ecc731eee18a5cc2826d9406c
#
_cell.length_a   1.000
_cell.length_b   1.000
_cell.length_c   1.000
_cell.angle_alpha   90.00
_cell.angle_beta   90.00
_cell.angle_gamma   90.00
#
_symmetry.space_group_name_H-M   'P 1'
#
loop_
_entity.id
_entity.type
_entity.pdbx_description
1 polymer ?
#
loop_
_entity_poly.entity_id
_entity_poly.type
_entity_poly.pdbx_seq_one_letter_code
_entity_poly.pdbx_strand_id
1 'polypeptide(L)'
;MGELLERAQTAPAPQARGCALEQASIELFTSMPGVLVPGTAIVDYSRTVDVEVLFPNVPSKTGLWFFERAFLCRCKPWNTAVAAPDIAAFARAMRKKNCRYGVLISSHRFSRESRTLASADKQVAHALADGYEVVVLHWEDITAIRSTRALRDYVQEKWITLKTFQKISA
;
A
#
# COMPACT_ATOMS: atom_id res chain seq x y z
N MET A 1 -12.47 -8.62 7.80
CA MET A 1 -11.82 -8.37 6.47
C MET A 1 -12.80 -8.54 5.31
N GLY A 2 -13.42 -9.71 5.07
CA GLY A 2 -14.31 -9.92 3.91
C GLY A 2 -15.46 -8.93 3.80
N GLU A 3 -16.21 -8.74 4.86
CA GLU A 3 -17.33 -7.77 4.90
C GLU A 3 -16.88 -6.31 4.66
N LEU A 4 -15.70 -5.92 5.16
CA LEU A 4 -15.18 -4.58 4.91
C LEU A 4 -14.82 -4.35 3.45
N LEU A 5 -14.26 -5.36 2.79
CA LEU A 5 -13.95 -5.30 1.37
C LEU A 5 -15.23 -5.28 0.51
N GLU A 6 -16.25 -6.04 0.88
CA GLU A 6 -17.55 -6.00 0.24
C GLU A 6 -18.19 -4.61 0.38
N ARG A 7 -18.17 -4.03 1.58
CA ARG A 7 -18.63 -2.65 1.82
C ARG A 7 -17.84 -1.61 1.01
N ALA A 8 -16.53 -1.79 0.89
CA ALA A 8 -15.69 -0.91 0.08
C ALA A 8 -16.04 -0.98 -1.41
N GLN A 9 -16.56 -2.11 -1.89
CA GLN A 9 -17.02 -2.28 -3.27
C GLN A 9 -18.43 -1.73 -3.50
N THR A 10 -19.36 -2.00 -2.59
CA THR A 10 -20.80 -1.87 -2.82
C THR A 10 -21.44 -0.65 -2.17
N ALA A 11 -20.79 -0.03 -1.17
CA ALA A 11 -21.37 1.12 -0.50
C ALA A 11 -21.63 2.28 -1.48
N PRO A 12 -22.83 2.89 -1.46
CA PRO A 12 -23.20 3.92 -2.42
C PRO A 12 -22.40 5.21 -2.25
N ALA A 13 -22.11 5.58 -1.01
CA ALA A 13 -21.38 6.82 -0.70
C ALA A 13 -19.85 6.63 -0.78
N PRO A 14 -19.12 7.51 -1.49
CA PRO A 14 -17.66 7.46 -1.58
C PRO A 14 -16.95 7.43 -0.21
N GLN A 15 -17.47 8.21 0.76
CA GLN A 15 -16.93 8.23 2.13
C GLN A 15 -17.09 6.88 2.83
N ALA A 16 -18.24 6.21 2.67
CA ALA A 16 -18.45 4.88 3.26
C ALA A 16 -17.49 3.83 2.67
N ARG A 17 -17.19 3.91 1.37
CA ARG A 17 -16.17 3.09 0.72
C ARG A 17 -14.78 3.36 1.27
N GLY A 18 -14.42 4.64 1.42
CA GLY A 18 -13.15 5.07 2.01
C GLY A 18 -12.98 4.56 3.43
N CYS A 19 -13.98 4.74 4.30
CA CYS A 19 -13.95 4.22 5.67
C CYS A 19 -13.81 2.68 5.72
N ALA A 20 -14.48 1.96 4.82
CA ALA A 20 -14.35 0.50 4.76
C ALA A 20 -12.93 0.05 4.33
N LEU A 21 -12.30 0.75 3.37
CA LEU A 21 -10.91 0.50 2.97
C LEU A 21 -9.92 0.83 4.09
N GLU A 22 -10.14 1.91 4.83
CA GLU A 22 -9.33 2.28 5.99
C GLU A 22 -9.37 1.17 7.04
N GLN A 23 -10.57 0.77 7.45
CA GLN A 23 -10.75 -0.31 8.42
C GLN A 23 -10.14 -1.62 7.95
N ALA A 24 -10.33 -1.98 6.67
CA ALA A 24 -9.74 -3.17 6.08
C ALA A 24 -8.20 -3.12 6.11
N SER A 25 -7.58 -1.98 5.82
CA SER A 25 -6.13 -1.83 5.90
C SER A 25 -5.62 -1.90 7.34
N ILE A 26 -6.36 -1.33 8.30
CA ILE A 26 -6.02 -1.41 9.72
C ILE A 26 -6.09 -2.87 10.19
N GLU A 27 -7.18 -3.59 9.95
CA GLU A 27 -7.29 -5.01 10.30
C GLU A 27 -6.17 -5.84 9.66
N LEU A 28 -5.87 -5.59 8.38
CA LEU A 28 -4.86 -6.30 7.63
C LEU A 28 -3.48 -6.17 8.30
N PHE A 29 -3.01 -4.94 8.48
CA PHE A 29 -1.65 -4.71 8.93
C PHE A 29 -1.48 -4.92 10.43
N THR A 30 -2.46 -4.58 11.26
CA THR A 30 -2.37 -4.80 12.71
C THR A 30 -2.47 -6.29 13.09
N SER A 31 -2.88 -7.15 12.17
CA SER A 31 -2.78 -8.60 12.35
C SER A 31 -1.31 -9.09 12.37
N MET A 32 -0.37 -8.30 11.85
CA MET A 32 1.04 -8.67 11.80
C MET A 32 1.77 -8.26 13.09
N PRO A 33 2.60 -9.16 13.65
CA PRO A 33 3.39 -8.88 14.84
C PRO A 33 4.27 -7.63 14.66
N GLY A 34 4.21 -6.72 15.62
CA GLY A 34 4.99 -5.49 15.62
C GLY A 34 4.33 -4.30 14.94
N VAL A 35 3.28 -4.50 14.15
CA VAL A 35 2.50 -3.38 13.59
C VAL A 35 1.49 -2.92 14.63
N LEU A 36 1.55 -1.63 14.98
CA LEU A 36 0.69 -1.06 15.99
C LEU A 36 -0.53 -0.39 15.36
N VAL A 37 -1.62 -0.33 16.14
CA VAL A 37 -2.81 0.41 15.75
C VAL A 37 -2.45 1.89 15.61
N PRO A 38 -2.75 2.53 14.48
CA PRO A 38 -2.47 3.95 14.30
C PRO A 38 -3.27 4.80 15.29
N GLY A 39 -2.61 5.74 15.95
CA GLY A 39 -3.26 6.62 16.95
C GLY A 39 -4.27 7.58 16.34
N THR A 40 -4.08 7.97 15.09
CA THR A 40 -5.03 8.77 14.29
C THR A 40 -4.81 8.41 12.83
N ALA A 41 -5.83 7.88 12.18
CA ALA A 41 -5.82 7.75 10.72
C ALA A 41 -5.94 9.16 10.13
N ILE A 42 -4.93 9.59 9.39
CA ILE A 42 -5.00 10.87 8.67
C ILE A 42 -5.74 10.55 7.36
N VAL A 43 -7.05 10.69 7.41
CA VAL A 43 -7.88 10.57 6.22
C VAL A 43 -7.96 11.94 5.57
N ASP A 44 -7.28 12.11 4.46
CA ASP A 44 -7.42 13.33 3.64
C ASP A 44 -8.60 13.13 2.67
N TYR A 45 -9.77 13.54 3.10
CA TYR A 45 -10.99 13.50 2.28
C TYR A 45 -11.10 14.67 1.28
N SER A 46 -10.06 15.52 1.17
CA SER A 46 -10.24 16.84 0.55
C SER A 46 -10.49 16.83 -0.96
N ARG A 47 -10.12 15.79 -1.71
CA ARG A 47 -10.39 15.71 -3.19
C ARG A 47 -10.39 14.31 -3.80
N THR A 48 -9.93 13.27 -3.10
CA THR A 48 -9.88 11.90 -3.63
C THR A 48 -10.34 10.92 -2.55
N VAL A 49 -10.96 9.83 -2.95
CA VAL A 49 -11.40 8.76 -2.04
C VAL A 49 -10.19 7.90 -1.59
N ASP A 50 -8.98 8.37 -1.81
CA ASP A 50 -7.76 7.69 -1.39
C ASP A 50 -7.60 7.78 0.12
N VAL A 51 -7.45 6.65 0.77
CA VAL A 51 -7.26 6.56 2.22
C VAL A 51 -5.79 6.37 2.53
N GLU A 52 -5.24 7.23 3.38
CA GLU A 52 -3.87 7.12 3.87
C GLU A 52 -3.85 6.81 5.36
N VAL A 53 -3.13 5.77 5.73
CA VAL A 53 -2.91 5.37 7.12
C VAL A 53 -1.42 5.23 7.39
N LEU A 54 -0.92 5.93 8.41
CA LEU A 54 0.45 5.78 8.88
C LEU A 54 0.48 4.73 9.99
N PHE A 55 1.17 3.62 9.76
CA PHE A 55 1.32 2.53 10.72
C PHE A 55 2.66 2.63 11.45
N PRO A 56 2.67 2.79 12.79
CA PRO A 56 3.88 2.54 13.56
C PRO A 56 4.24 1.06 13.48
N ASN A 57 5.53 0.77 13.37
CA ASN A 57 6.04 -0.59 13.27
C ASN A 57 7.23 -0.80 14.21
N VAL A 58 7.16 -1.87 14.99
CA VAL A 58 8.30 -2.38 15.78
C VAL A 58 8.82 -3.60 15.02
N PRO A 59 9.98 -3.51 14.34
CA PRO A 59 10.49 -4.60 13.53
C PRO A 59 10.57 -5.91 14.30
N SER A 60 9.91 -6.94 13.81
CA SER A 60 9.85 -8.27 14.40
C SER A 60 10.15 -9.33 13.35
N LYS A 61 10.90 -10.38 13.69
CA LYS A 61 11.24 -11.50 12.78
C LYS A 61 10.00 -12.18 12.18
N THR A 62 8.88 -12.13 12.89
CA THR A 62 7.60 -12.71 12.44
C THR A 62 6.67 -11.70 11.79
N GLY A 63 7.04 -10.41 11.80
CA GLY A 63 6.29 -9.31 11.19
C GLY A 63 7.06 -8.63 10.05
N LEU A 64 6.84 -7.33 9.87
CA LEU A 64 7.49 -6.53 8.83
C LEU A 64 8.87 -6.04 9.28
N TRP A 65 9.81 -6.97 9.50
CA TRP A 65 11.16 -6.67 9.98
C TRP A 65 11.98 -5.79 9.02
N PHE A 66 11.63 -5.80 7.74
CA PHE A 66 12.29 -5.04 6.68
C PHE A 66 11.74 -3.61 6.52
N PHE A 67 10.63 -3.29 7.17
CA PHE A 67 10.17 -1.91 7.37
C PHE A 67 10.66 -1.41 8.73
N GLU A 68 11.18 -0.18 8.75
CA GLU A 68 11.68 0.40 9.99
C GLU A 68 10.53 0.82 10.94
N ARG A 69 10.63 2.00 11.54
CA ARG A 69 9.72 2.44 12.62
C ARG A 69 8.29 2.73 12.19
N ALA A 70 8.07 2.96 10.90
CA ALA A 70 6.74 3.25 10.37
C ALA A 70 6.69 3.02 8.86
N PHE A 71 5.49 2.78 8.35
CA PHE A 71 5.20 2.79 6.92
C PHE A 71 3.86 3.47 6.64
N LEU A 72 3.76 4.11 5.48
CA LEU A 72 2.52 4.72 5.01
C LEU A 72 1.78 3.72 4.13
N CYS A 73 0.51 3.47 4.41
CA CYS A 73 -0.37 2.71 3.55
C CYS A 73 -1.35 3.65 2.85
N ARG A 74 -1.50 3.50 1.54
CA ARG A 74 -2.57 4.16 0.77
C ARG A 74 -3.39 3.11 0.05
N CYS A 75 -4.72 3.17 0.21
CA CYS A 75 -5.65 2.35 -0.53
C CYS A 75 -6.33 3.19 -1.61
N LYS A 76 -6.26 2.73 -2.86
CA LYS A 76 -7.01 3.32 -3.95
C LYS A 76 -8.44 2.78 -3.96
N PRO A 77 -9.42 3.63 -4.35
CA PRO A 77 -10.80 3.19 -4.48
C PRO A 77 -10.95 2.00 -5.42
N TRP A 78 -11.96 1.18 -5.16
CA TRP A 78 -12.32 0.08 -6.04
C TRP A 78 -12.61 0.62 -7.47
N ASN A 79 -12.23 -0.11 -8.49
CA ASN A 79 -12.35 0.24 -9.91
C ASN A 79 -11.34 1.28 -10.45
N THR A 80 -10.30 1.60 -9.70
CA THR A 80 -9.26 2.50 -10.19
C THR A 80 -7.91 1.80 -10.20
N ALA A 81 -7.34 1.58 -11.39
CA ALA A 81 -5.97 1.07 -11.51
C ALA A 81 -4.96 2.11 -11.01
N VAL A 82 -3.86 1.65 -10.43
CA VAL A 82 -2.73 2.53 -10.08
C VAL A 82 -2.02 2.98 -11.36
N ALA A 83 -1.84 4.28 -11.49
CA ALA A 83 -1.10 4.89 -12.60
C ALA A 83 0.15 5.61 -12.09
N ALA A 84 1.06 5.97 -13.00
CA ALA A 84 2.29 6.68 -12.68
C ALA A 84 2.08 7.96 -11.84
N PRO A 85 1.07 8.82 -12.10
CA PRO A 85 0.79 9.98 -11.26
C PRO A 85 0.43 9.63 -9.81
N ASP A 86 -0.21 8.49 -9.58
CA ASP A 86 -0.60 8.03 -8.24
C ASP A 86 0.63 7.67 -7.41
N ILE A 87 1.58 6.96 -8.02
CA ILE A 87 2.85 6.59 -7.39
C ILE A 87 3.65 7.84 -7.05
N ALA A 88 3.74 8.79 -7.99
CA ALA A 88 4.42 10.07 -7.75
C ALA A 88 3.75 10.89 -6.63
N ALA A 89 2.41 10.92 -6.59
CA ALA A 89 1.66 11.58 -5.52
C ALA A 89 1.87 10.89 -4.16
N PHE A 90 1.93 9.55 -4.14
CA PHE A 90 2.18 8.80 -2.94
C PHE A 90 3.61 9.00 -2.42
N ALA A 91 4.62 8.98 -3.28
CA ALA A 91 6.00 9.28 -2.90
C ALA A 91 6.13 10.69 -2.31
N ARG A 92 5.41 11.69 -2.86
CA ARG A 92 5.36 13.04 -2.26
C ARG A 92 4.72 13.06 -0.87
N ALA A 93 3.66 12.27 -0.65
CA ALA A 93 3.04 12.13 0.66
C ALA A 93 3.98 11.48 1.68
N MET A 94 4.70 10.43 1.27
CA MET A 94 5.73 9.79 2.08
C MET A 94 6.82 10.78 2.48
N ARG A 95 7.30 11.60 1.52
CA ARG A 95 8.29 12.67 1.79
C ARG A 95 7.79 13.68 2.82
N LYS A 96 6.55 14.17 2.68
CA LYS A 96 5.94 15.12 3.63
C LYS A 96 5.84 14.56 5.05
N LYS A 97 5.62 13.25 5.17
CA LYS A 97 5.49 12.55 6.47
C LYS A 97 6.83 12.00 6.98
N ASN A 98 7.93 12.26 6.27
CA ASN A 98 9.26 11.70 6.57
C ASN A 98 9.21 10.18 6.76
N CYS A 99 8.46 9.49 5.89
CA CYS A 99 8.23 8.06 5.93
C CYS A 99 8.89 7.39 4.72
N ARG A 100 9.89 6.54 4.96
CA ARG A 100 10.68 5.89 3.91
C ARG A 100 9.93 4.76 3.21
N TYR A 101 9.08 4.04 3.95
CA TYR A 101 8.40 2.84 3.47
C TYR A 101 6.94 3.15 3.17
N GLY A 102 6.46 2.68 2.03
CA GLY A 102 5.08 2.86 1.62
C GLY A 102 4.48 1.60 1.00
N VAL A 103 3.22 1.36 1.31
CA VAL A 103 2.41 0.29 0.72
C VAL A 103 1.24 0.94 0.00
N LEU A 104 1.17 0.75 -1.30
CA LEU A 104 0.07 1.20 -2.13
C LEU A 104 -0.80 0.00 -2.50
N ILE A 105 -2.06 0.00 -2.06
CA ILE A 105 -3.00 -1.09 -2.34
C ILE A 105 -3.97 -0.67 -3.44
N SER A 106 -4.05 -1.49 -4.49
CA SER A 106 -4.93 -1.31 -5.65
C SER A 106 -5.95 -2.43 -5.72
N SER A 107 -7.16 -2.12 -6.21
CA SER A 107 -8.18 -3.11 -6.51
C SER A 107 -7.89 -3.90 -7.78
N HIS A 108 -7.22 -3.29 -8.74
CA HIS A 108 -6.90 -3.91 -10.02
C HIS A 108 -5.40 -4.04 -10.20
N ARG A 109 -4.98 -5.14 -10.82
CA ARG A 109 -3.64 -5.24 -11.38
C ARG A 109 -3.43 -4.13 -12.40
N PHE A 110 -2.21 -3.64 -12.54
CA PHE A 110 -1.87 -2.68 -13.57
C PHE A 110 -2.49 -3.11 -14.90
N SER A 111 -3.13 -2.17 -15.61
CA SER A 111 -3.64 -2.49 -16.94
C SER A 111 -2.49 -3.05 -17.79
N ARG A 112 -2.72 -4.15 -18.48
CA ARG A 112 -1.71 -4.80 -19.35
C ARG A 112 -1.30 -3.94 -20.56
N GLU A 113 -1.78 -2.73 -20.66
CA GLU A 113 -1.28 -1.76 -21.63
C GLU A 113 0.19 -1.46 -21.31
N SER A 114 1.08 -1.98 -22.12
CA SER A 114 2.52 -1.99 -21.91
C SER A 114 3.12 -0.61 -21.58
N ARG A 115 2.53 0.46 -22.10
CA ARG A 115 2.97 1.84 -21.84
C ARG A 115 2.64 2.33 -20.41
N THR A 116 1.47 1.96 -19.88
CA THR A 116 1.04 2.38 -18.53
C THR A 116 1.83 1.64 -17.46
N LEU A 117 2.08 0.34 -17.65
CA LEU A 117 2.90 -0.48 -16.77
C LEU A 117 4.34 0.04 -16.73
N ALA A 118 4.98 0.22 -17.88
CA ALA A 118 6.34 0.74 -17.97
C ALA A 118 6.48 2.15 -17.34
N SER A 119 5.42 2.97 -17.40
CA SER A 119 5.38 4.29 -16.78
C SER A 119 5.26 4.20 -15.26
N ALA A 120 4.44 3.28 -14.74
CA ALA A 120 4.29 3.03 -13.32
C ALA A 120 5.59 2.49 -12.70
N ASP A 121 6.22 1.50 -13.35
CA ASP A 121 7.49 0.92 -12.91
C ASP A 121 8.62 1.98 -12.87
N LYS A 122 8.66 2.89 -13.85
CA LYS A 122 9.60 4.02 -13.84
C LYS A 122 9.37 4.94 -12.63
N GLN A 123 8.13 5.21 -12.26
CA GLN A 123 7.84 6.05 -11.09
C GLN A 123 8.22 5.35 -9.77
N VAL A 124 8.03 4.04 -9.68
CA VAL A 124 8.51 3.24 -8.54
C VAL A 124 10.04 3.29 -8.47
N ALA A 125 10.73 3.15 -9.61
CA ALA A 125 12.19 3.25 -9.67
C ALA A 125 12.69 4.67 -9.29
N HIS A 126 12.02 5.73 -9.74
CA HIS A 126 12.34 7.10 -9.34
C HIS A 126 12.14 7.32 -7.83
N ALA A 127 11.01 6.86 -7.25
CA ALA A 127 10.78 6.94 -5.83
C ALA A 127 11.90 6.23 -5.04
N LEU A 128 12.30 5.04 -5.50
CA LEU A 128 13.38 4.27 -4.90
C LEU A 128 14.74 4.98 -4.99
N ALA A 129 15.06 5.60 -6.12
CA ALA A 129 16.27 6.41 -6.28
C ALA A 129 16.30 7.62 -5.33
N ASP A 130 15.13 8.20 -5.06
CA ASP A 130 14.94 9.27 -4.05
C ASP A 130 14.95 8.75 -2.59
N GLY A 131 15.12 7.45 -2.36
CA GLY A 131 15.17 6.82 -1.03
C GLY A 131 13.81 6.38 -0.48
N TYR A 132 12.75 6.41 -1.29
CA TYR A 132 11.39 5.99 -0.90
C TYR A 132 11.05 4.63 -1.50
N GLU A 133 10.72 3.67 -0.64
CA GLU A 133 10.45 2.28 -1.01
C GLU A 133 8.93 2.05 -1.12
N VAL A 134 8.40 2.08 -2.33
CA VAL A 134 6.97 1.90 -2.60
C VAL A 134 6.69 0.46 -3.04
N VAL A 135 6.00 -0.29 -2.19
CA VAL A 135 5.51 -1.64 -2.50
C VAL A 135 4.07 -1.54 -2.99
N VAL A 136 3.77 -2.15 -4.13
CA VAL A 136 2.40 -2.19 -4.66
C VAL A 136 1.81 -3.57 -4.43
N LEU A 137 0.66 -3.60 -3.74
CA LEU A 137 -0.12 -4.81 -3.46
C LEU A 137 -1.46 -4.74 -4.18
N HIS A 138 -2.07 -5.90 -4.39
CA HIS A 138 -3.40 -6.00 -4.98
C HIS A 138 -4.37 -6.68 -4.01
N TRP A 139 -5.57 -6.11 -3.88
CA TRP A 139 -6.61 -6.68 -3.01
C TRP A 139 -6.97 -8.10 -3.37
N GLU A 140 -6.98 -8.45 -4.67
CA GLU A 140 -7.23 -9.82 -5.13
C GLU A 140 -6.24 -10.82 -4.52
N ASP A 141 -4.94 -10.47 -4.51
CA ASP A 141 -3.91 -11.32 -3.93
C ASP A 141 -4.07 -11.38 -2.40
N ILE A 142 -4.35 -10.24 -1.76
CA ILE A 142 -4.55 -10.14 -0.30
C ILE A 142 -5.75 -10.97 0.15
N THR A 143 -6.86 -10.93 -0.56
CA THR A 143 -8.07 -11.70 -0.21
C THR A 143 -7.89 -13.22 -0.31
N ALA A 144 -6.93 -13.67 -1.10
CA ALA A 144 -6.57 -15.07 -1.20
C ALA A 144 -5.70 -15.58 -0.04
N ILE A 145 -5.08 -14.65 0.72
CA ILE A 145 -4.18 -14.97 1.84
C ILE A 145 -4.97 -15.43 3.05
N ARG A 146 -4.54 -16.53 3.68
CA ARG A 146 -5.25 -17.18 4.81
C ARG A 146 -4.50 -17.12 6.13
N SER A 147 -3.30 -16.52 6.18
CA SER A 147 -2.52 -16.39 7.41
C SER A 147 -1.65 -15.12 7.40
N THR A 148 -1.35 -14.61 8.59
CA THR A 148 -0.45 -13.47 8.77
C THR A 148 0.96 -13.75 8.24
N ARG A 149 1.42 -15.00 8.35
CA ARG A 149 2.70 -15.42 7.77
C ARG A 149 2.68 -15.29 6.25
N ALA A 150 1.65 -15.80 5.58
CA ALA A 150 1.54 -15.69 4.12
C ALA A 150 1.42 -14.23 3.66
N LEU A 151 0.74 -13.38 4.45
CA LEU A 151 0.68 -11.94 4.18
C LEU A 151 2.06 -11.29 4.28
N ARG A 152 2.80 -11.57 5.35
CA ARG A 152 4.17 -11.08 5.52
C ARG A 152 5.05 -11.52 4.34
N ASP A 153 5.00 -12.81 3.99
CA ASP A 153 5.82 -13.39 2.94
C ASP A 153 5.48 -12.74 1.57
N TYR A 154 4.22 -12.45 1.32
CA TYR A 154 3.77 -11.72 0.12
C TYR A 154 4.30 -10.28 0.07
N VAL A 155 4.19 -9.52 1.16
CA VAL A 155 4.73 -8.16 1.24
C VAL A 155 6.25 -8.17 1.08
N GLN A 156 6.92 -9.14 1.71
CA GLN A 156 8.38 -9.30 1.62
C GLN A 156 8.82 -9.65 0.19
N GLU A 157 8.14 -10.54 -0.50
CA GLU A 157 8.42 -10.87 -1.90
C GLU A 157 8.38 -9.62 -2.78
N LYS A 158 7.32 -8.81 -2.67
CA LYS A 158 7.18 -7.55 -3.41
C LYS A 158 8.30 -6.56 -3.07
N TRP A 159 8.67 -6.47 -1.81
CA TRP A 159 9.78 -5.62 -1.36
C TRP A 159 11.14 -6.11 -1.89
N ILE A 160 11.42 -7.41 -1.88
CA ILE A 160 12.65 -7.98 -2.46
C ILE A 160 12.71 -7.70 -3.96
N THR A 161 11.60 -7.88 -4.67
CA THR A 161 11.49 -7.58 -6.10
C THR A 161 11.85 -6.11 -6.37
N LEU A 162 11.30 -5.18 -5.59
CA LEU A 162 11.65 -3.77 -5.67
C LEU A 162 13.16 -3.51 -5.51
N LYS A 163 13.81 -4.16 -4.55
CA LYS A 163 15.25 -4.02 -4.29
C LYS A 163 16.13 -4.63 -5.40
N THR A 164 15.67 -5.68 -6.04
CA THR A 164 16.40 -6.31 -7.16
C THR A 164 16.35 -5.47 -8.42
N PHE A 165 15.28 -4.74 -8.69
CA PHE A 165 15.20 -3.80 -9.81
C PHE A 165 16.26 -2.69 -9.73
N GLN A 166 16.60 -2.23 -8.54
CA GLN A 166 17.64 -1.21 -8.36
C GLN A 166 19.03 -1.68 -8.82
N LYS A 167 19.35 -2.98 -8.66
CA LYS A 167 20.68 -3.54 -9.05
C LYS A 167 20.87 -3.73 -10.56
N ILE A 168 19.78 -3.74 -11.33
CA ILE A 168 19.81 -3.96 -12.77
C ILE A 168 19.88 -2.64 -13.53
N SER A 169 19.47 -1.53 -12.88
CA SER A 169 19.36 -0.20 -13.48
C SER A 169 20.51 0.75 -13.07
N ALA A 170 21.45 0.29 -12.27
CA ALA A 170 22.67 0.98 -11.84
C ALA A 170 23.90 0.43 -12.58
#